data_68dd1252dd73ecb3edf6e3cba7968cf2
#
_entry.id   68dd1252dd73ecb3edf6e3cba7968cf2
#
_cell.length_a   1.000
_cell.length_b   1.000
_cell.length_c   1.000
_cell.angle_alpha   90.00
_cell.angle_beta   90.00
_cell.angle_gamma   90.00
#
_symmetry.space_group_name_H-M   'P 1'
#
loop_
_entity.id
_entity.type
_entity.pdbx_description
1 polymer ?
#
loop_
_entity_poly.entity_id
_entity_poly.type
_entity_poly.pdbx_seq_one_letter_code
_entity_poly.pdbx_strand_id
1 'polypeptide(L)'
;MPHIDNDVKLDFKDVLLRPKRSTLKSRSEVDLTRSFSFRNSKQMYSGIPIIAANMDTMGTFEMAKVLCKFSLFTAVHKHYSLHQWQEFASQNPDCLEYLAASSGTGSSDFEQLEQIMETIPEVKYICLDVANGYSEHFVEFVKNVQKRFPQHTIMAGNVLILSGADIIKVGIGPGSVCTTRKKTGVRYPQLSAVMECADAAHGLKGHIISDGGCSCPGDVAKAFGAGADFVMLGGMLAGHSESGGELIERDGKKYKLFYGMSSEMAMKKYAGGVAEYRASEGKTVEVPFKEDVENTIHDILGGIWSTCTYVGAAKLKEFSRRTTFIRVTQQMNPIFGDTS
;
A
#
# COMPACT_ATOMS: atom_id res chain seq x y z
N MET A 1 -6.61 -10.24 33.72
CA MET A 1 -7.57 -9.14 33.77
C MET A 1 -7.44 -8.33 32.48
N PRO A 2 -8.52 -7.79 31.92
CA PRO A 2 -8.41 -6.89 30.77
C PRO A 2 -7.51 -5.70 31.13
N HIS A 3 -6.66 -5.28 30.21
CA HIS A 3 -5.79 -4.12 30.36
C HIS A 3 -6.20 -3.04 29.36
N ILE A 4 -6.17 -1.79 29.79
CA ILE A 4 -6.41 -0.63 28.93
C ILE A 4 -5.07 0.10 28.78
N ASP A 5 -4.59 0.20 27.55
CA ASP A 5 -3.46 1.07 27.23
C ASP A 5 -3.95 2.53 27.26
N ASN A 6 -3.38 3.34 28.12
CA ASN A 6 -3.76 4.74 28.30
C ASN A 6 -3.04 5.69 27.31
N ASP A 7 -2.09 5.18 26.53
CA ASP A 7 -1.40 5.98 25.53
C ASP A 7 -2.35 6.35 24.39
N VAL A 8 -2.40 7.63 24.07
CA VAL A 8 -3.25 8.12 22.98
C VAL A 8 -2.65 7.72 21.64
N LYS A 9 -3.35 6.84 20.93
CA LYS A 9 -2.98 6.43 19.58
C LYS A 9 -3.66 7.33 18.54
N LEU A 10 -2.92 7.74 17.51
CA LEU A 10 -3.31 8.78 16.55
C LEU A 10 -3.40 8.23 15.12
N ASP A 11 -4.41 8.69 14.40
CA ASP A 11 -4.54 8.55 12.94
C ASP A 11 -3.97 9.79 12.21
N PHE A 12 -3.85 9.72 10.89
CA PHE A 12 -3.35 10.85 10.08
C PHE A 12 -4.17 12.13 10.25
N LYS A 13 -5.49 12.02 10.47
CA LYS A 13 -6.39 13.16 10.70
C LYS A 13 -6.14 13.90 12.01
N ASP A 14 -5.48 13.27 12.99
CA ASP A 14 -5.29 13.81 14.33
C ASP A 14 -4.04 14.68 14.43
N VAL A 15 -3.26 14.77 13.36
CA VAL A 15 -2.01 15.52 13.30
C VAL A 15 -1.86 16.33 12.03
N LEU A 16 -1.06 17.40 12.13
CA LEU A 16 -0.52 18.13 10.98
C LEU A 16 1.00 18.17 11.04
N LEU A 17 1.62 18.39 9.89
CA LEU A 17 3.07 18.62 9.79
C LEU A 17 3.39 20.08 10.12
N ARG A 18 4.31 20.29 11.06
CA ARG A 18 4.75 21.63 11.43
C ARG A 18 5.70 22.21 10.36
N PRO A 19 5.39 23.38 9.77
CA PRO A 19 6.33 24.07 8.88
C PRO A 19 7.64 24.39 9.60
N LYS A 20 8.74 24.30 8.87
CA LYS A 20 10.09 24.61 9.36
C LYS A 20 10.81 25.53 8.39
N ARG A 21 11.87 26.18 8.85
CA ARG A 21 12.75 26.97 7.99
C ARG A 21 13.35 26.06 6.91
N SER A 22 13.22 26.46 5.66
CA SER A 22 13.75 25.77 4.49
C SER A 22 14.74 26.66 3.76
N THR A 23 15.79 26.07 3.22
CA THR A 23 16.76 26.73 2.32
C THR A 23 16.46 26.43 0.86
N LEU A 24 15.46 25.57 0.58
CA LEU A 24 15.06 25.21 -0.77
C LEU A 24 14.37 26.39 -1.46
N LYS A 25 14.81 26.73 -2.65
CA LYS A 25 14.27 27.82 -3.47
C LYS A 25 13.12 27.34 -4.37
N SER A 26 13.14 26.07 -4.76
CA SER A 26 12.15 25.46 -5.65
C SER A 26 11.82 24.04 -5.22
N ARG A 27 10.59 23.60 -5.54
CA ARG A 27 10.16 22.20 -5.39
C ARG A 27 10.96 21.27 -6.31
N SER A 28 11.47 21.78 -7.43
CA SER A 28 12.31 21.02 -8.37
C SER A 28 13.67 20.60 -7.80
N GLU A 29 14.09 21.17 -6.67
CA GLU A 29 15.30 20.74 -5.96
C GLU A 29 15.09 19.49 -5.10
N VAL A 30 13.85 19.05 -4.94
CA VAL A 30 13.53 17.90 -4.07
C VAL A 30 13.59 16.60 -4.86
N ASP A 31 14.39 15.67 -4.36
CA ASP A 31 14.48 14.31 -4.87
C ASP A 31 13.57 13.35 -4.03
N LEU A 32 12.55 12.77 -4.66
CA LEU A 32 11.65 11.80 -4.05
C LEU A 32 12.15 10.36 -4.16
N THR A 33 13.23 10.12 -4.89
CA THR A 33 13.78 8.77 -5.08
C THR A 33 14.39 8.25 -3.78
N ARG A 34 14.07 7.00 -3.45
CA ARG A 34 14.67 6.26 -2.34
C ARG A 34 15.40 5.04 -2.90
N SER A 35 16.52 4.72 -2.29
CA SER A 35 17.24 3.48 -2.56
C SER A 35 17.35 2.68 -1.27
N PHE A 36 17.04 1.38 -1.35
CA PHE A 36 17.08 0.44 -0.24
C PHE A 36 17.91 -0.79 -0.61
N SER A 37 18.59 -1.35 0.37
CA SER A 37 19.20 -2.69 0.29
C SER A 37 18.47 -3.59 1.29
N PHE A 38 17.90 -4.67 0.83
CA PHE A 38 17.10 -5.56 1.65
C PHE A 38 17.97 -6.57 2.39
N ARG A 39 17.58 -6.86 3.63
CA ARG A 39 18.39 -7.67 4.55
C ARG A 39 18.52 -9.12 4.12
N ASN A 40 17.42 -9.74 3.69
CA ASN A 40 17.36 -11.17 3.39
C ASN A 40 17.70 -11.44 1.93
N SER A 41 16.99 -10.83 0.99
CA SER A 41 17.16 -11.04 -0.44
C SER A 41 18.45 -10.47 -1.01
N LYS A 42 19.10 -9.49 -0.32
CA LYS A 42 20.23 -8.70 -0.81
C LYS A 42 19.93 -7.87 -2.07
N GLN A 43 18.68 -7.83 -2.48
CA GLN A 43 18.22 -7.01 -3.60
C GLN A 43 18.38 -5.52 -3.30
N MET A 44 18.53 -4.74 -4.38
CA MET A 44 18.51 -3.28 -4.33
C MET A 44 17.22 -2.77 -4.94
N TYR A 45 16.60 -1.78 -4.33
CA TYR A 45 15.49 -1.01 -4.85
C TYR A 45 15.94 0.42 -5.13
N SER A 46 15.49 1.01 -6.21
CA SER A 46 15.61 2.45 -6.47
C SER A 46 14.36 2.95 -7.19
N GLY A 47 13.67 3.94 -6.62
CA GLY A 47 12.44 4.49 -7.16
C GLY A 47 11.72 5.37 -6.16
N ILE A 48 10.54 5.86 -6.53
CA ILE A 48 9.65 6.57 -5.61
C ILE A 48 8.82 5.52 -4.86
N PRO A 49 8.90 5.46 -3.53
CA PRO A 49 8.40 4.32 -2.76
C PRO A 49 6.88 4.41 -2.49
N ILE A 50 6.10 4.54 -3.54
CA ILE A 50 4.63 4.51 -3.52
C ILE A 50 4.19 3.28 -4.30
N ILE A 51 3.27 2.50 -3.73
CA ILE A 51 2.84 1.19 -4.22
C ILE A 51 1.34 1.19 -4.45
N ALA A 52 0.87 0.76 -5.62
CA ALA A 52 -0.53 0.40 -5.81
C ALA A 52 -0.84 -0.92 -5.11
N ALA A 53 -1.92 -0.95 -4.30
CA ALA A 53 -2.28 -2.08 -3.48
C ALA A 53 -2.63 -3.34 -4.30
N ASN A 54 -2.35 -4.50 -3.74
CA ASN A 54 -2.56 -5.82 -4.33
C ASN A 54 -4.05 -6.26 -4.35
N MET A 55 -4.93 -5.33 -4.66
CA MET A 55 -6.36 -5.58 -4.84
C MET A 55 -6.68 -5.72 -6.33
N ASP A 56 -7.65 -6.56 -6.67
CA ASP A 56 -8.06 -6.75 -8.08
C ASP A 56 -8.63 -5.48 -8.73
N THR A 57 -9.03 -4.52 -7.90
CA THR A 57 -9.45 -3.19 -8.35
C THR A 57 -8.31 -2.18 -8.48
N MET A 58 -7.09 -2.47 -7.98
CA MET A 58 -5.96 -1.53 -7.95
C MET A 58 -4.68 -2.07 -8.58
N GLY A 59 -4.27 -3.28 -8.18
CA GLY A 59 -3.02 -3.89 -8.61
C GLY A 59 -3.15 -4.55 -10.00
N THR A 60 -3.55 -3.78 -11.00
CA THR A 60 -3.74 -4.23 -12.38
C THR A 60 -2.48 -4.01 -13.23
N PHE A 61 -2.37 -4.72 -14.34
CA PHE A 61 -1.29 -4.50 -15.30
C PHE A 61 -1.39 -3.12 -15.98
N GLU A 62 -2.60 -2.61 -16.21
CA GLU A 62 -2.82 -1.27 -16.72
C GLU A 62 -2.28 -0.21 -15.77
N MET A 63 -2.57 -0.35 -14.47
CA MET A 63 -1.99 0.51 -13.44
C MET A 63 -0.47 0.44 -13.43
N ALA A 64 0.09 -0.75 -13.51
CA ALA A 64 1.53 -0.97 -13.52
C ALA A 64 2.23 -0.26 -14.69
N LYS A 65 1.63 -0.29 -15.90
CA LYS A 65 2.17 0.42 -17.09
C LYS A 65 2.32 1.93 -16.87
N VAL A 66 1.40 2.53 -16.12
CA VAL A 66 1.47 3.97 -15.87
C VAL A 66 2.41 4.26 -14.70
N LEU A 67 2.29 3.53 -13.61
CA LEU A 67 3.11 3.75 -12.41
C LEU A 67 4.61 3.59 -12.70
N CYS A 68 5.01 2.60 -13.48
CA CYS A 68 6.43 2.35 -13.78
C CYS A 68 7.10 3.52 -14.53
N LYS A 69 6.35 4.30 -15.33
CA LYS A 69 6.87 5.51 -16.00
C LYS A 69 7.36 6.57 -15.00
N PHE A 70 6.79 6.56 -13.80
CA PHE A 70 7.15 7.46 -12.70
C PHE A 70 8.07 6.81 -11.67
N SER A 71 8.59 5.61 -11.94
CA SER A 71 9.35 4.79 -10.98
C SER A 71 8.57 4.51 -9.70
N LEU A 72 7.24 4.41 -9.80
CA LEU A 72 6.35 3.95 -8.76
C LEU A 72 6.10 2.45 -8.91
N PHE A 73 5.66 1.81 -7.84
CA PHE A 73 5.58 0.36 -7.72
C PHE A 73 4.13 -0.15 -7.74
N THR A 74 3.91 -1.36 -8.25
CA THR A 74 2.60 -2.02 -8.23
C THR A 74 2.71 -3.41 -7.63
N ALA A 75 1.94 -3.69 -6.59
CA ALA A 75 1.70 -5.05 -6.15
C ALA A 75 0.55 -5.63 -7.00
N VAL A 76 0.88 -6.46 -7.97
CA VAL A 76 -0.09 -7.03 -8.91
C VAL A 76 -0.91 -8.10 -8.19
N HIS A 77 -2.25 -8.03 -8.32
CA HIS A 77 -3.13 -8.97 -7.65
C HIS A 77 -2.96 -10.42 -8.14
N LYS A 78 -3.28 -11.39 -7.29
CA LYS A 78 -3.04 -12.82 -7.52
C LYS A 78 -3.96 -13.51 -8.57
N HIS A 79 -4.91 -12.78 -9.15
CA HIS A 79 -5.94 -13.38 -10.00
C HIS A 79 -5.61 -13.37 -11.50
N TYR A 80 -4.46 -12.85 -11.90
CA TYR A 80 -3.97 -12.98 -13.27
C TYR A 80 -3.37 -14.38 -13.50
N SER A 81 -3.71 -14.98 -14.64
CA SER A 81 -3.13 -16.27 -15.06
C SER A 81 -1.64 -16.13 -15.46
N LEU A 82 -0.93 -17.27 -15.47
CA LEU A 82 0.46 -17.29 -15.95
C LEU A 82 0.58 -16.75 -17.38
N HIS A 83 -0.37 -17.08 -18.25
CA HIS A 83 -0.39 -16.59 -19.64
C HIS A 83 -0.46 -15.04 -19.69
N GLN A 84 -1.33 -14.43 -18.87
CA GLN A 84 -1.43 -12.97 -18.81
C GLN A 84 -0.15 -12.32 -18.27
N TRP A 85 0.53 -12.96 -17.32
CA TRP A 85 1.84 -12.52 -16.84
C TRP A 85 2.91 -12.59 -17.92
N GLN A 86 2.95 -13.68 -18.71
CA GLN A 86 3.90 -13.84 -19.83
C GLN A 86 3.67 -12.79 -20.91
N GLU A 87 2.40 -12.56 -21.27
CA GLU A 87 2.02 -11.55 -22.26
C GLU A 87 2.45 -10.16 -21.79
N PHE A 88 2.12 -9.81 -20.54
CA PHE A 88 2.51 -8.53 -19.97
C PHE A 88 4.03 -8.35 -19.94
N ALA A 89 4.77 -9.34 -19.46
CA ALA A 89 6.22 -9.30 -19.32
C ALA A 89 6.92 -9.12 -20.69
N SER A 90 6.44 -9.79 -21.72
CA SER A 90 6.97 -9.67 -23.08
C SER A 90 6.77 -8.29 -23.69
N GLN A 91 5.64 -7.64 -23.37
CA GLN A 91 5.29 -6.33 -23.91
C GLN A 91 5.84 -5.16 -23.08
N ASN A 92 6.15 -5.36 -21.80
CA ASN A 92 6.51 -4.31 -20.85
C ASN A 92 7.71 -4.71 -19.97
N PRO A 93 8.87 -5.07 -20.55
CA PRO A 93 10.02 -5.56 -19.78
C PRO A 93 10.54 -4.52 -18.77
N ASP A 94 10.47 -3.23 -19.11
CA ASP A 94 10.96 -2.14 -18.25
C ASP A 94 10.11 -1.93 -16.98
N CYS A 95 8.88 -2.47 -16.95
CA CYS A 95 8.01 -2.37 -15.77
C CYS A 95 8.32 -3.44 -14.72
N LEU A 96 9.00 -4.54 -15.08
CA LEU A 96 9.15 -5.72 -14.23
C LEU A 96 9.93 -5.45 -12.94
N GLU A 97 10.84 -4.49 -12.94
CA GLU A 97 11.58 -4.09 -11.74
C GLU A 97 10.71 -3.36 -10.70
N TYR A 98 9.53 -2.83 -11.13
CA TYR A 98 8.58 -2.11 -10.28
C TYR A 98 7.32 -2.93 -9.99
N LEU A 99 7.41 -4.26 -10.02
CA LEU A 99 6.30 -5.15 -9.78
C LEU A 99 6.58 -6.14 -8.65
N ALA A 100 5.52 -6.44 -7.86
CA ALA A 100 5.48 -7.64 -7.04
C ALA A 100 4.36 -8.56 -7.53
N ALA A 101 4.62 -9.86 -7.56
CA ALA A 101 3.58 -10.86 -7.70
C ALA A 101 2.98 -11.16 -6.33
N SER A 102 1.65 -11.11 -6.24
CA SER A 102 0.96 -11.34 -4.97
C SER A 102 0.47 -12.78 -4.85
N SER A 103 0.48 -13.30 -3.62
CA SER A 103 -0.01 -14.64 -3.28
C SER A 103 -0.78 -14.62 -1.97
N GLY A 104 -1.78 -15.49 -1.86
CA GLY A 104 -2.36 -15.91 -0.59
C GLY A 104 -1.57 -17.08 0.02
N THR A 105 -2.13 -17.72 1.06
CA THR A 105 -1.51 -18.86 1.77
C THR A 105 -2.01 -20.23 1.30
N GLY A 106 -2.93 -20.26 0.33
CA GLY A 106 -3.45 -21.51 -0.23
C GLY A 106 -2.41 -22.21 -1.12
N SER A 107 -2.49 -23.54 -1.19
CA SER A 107 -1.58 -24.33 -2.03
C SER A 107 -1.63 -23.93 -3.50
N SER A 108 -2.82 -23.71 -4.05
CA SER A 108 -3.00 -23.25 -5.43
C SER A 108 -2.43 -21.85 -5.68
N ASP A 109 -2.55 -20.95 -4.71
CA ASP A 109 -1.94 -19.61 -4.79
C ASP A 109 -0.40 -19.72 -4.84
N PHE A 110 0.16 -20.62 -4.03
CA PHE A 110 1.59 -20.83 -3.95
C PHE A 110 2.14 -21.49 -5.24
N GLU A 111 1.47 -22.50 -5.75
CA GLU A 111 1.84 -23.15 -7.03
C GLU A 111 1.84 -22.14 -8.19
N GLN A 112 0.84 -21.28 -8.25
CA GLN A 112 0.78 -20.20 -9.24
C GLN A 112 1.93 -19.22 -9.08
N LEU A 113 2.26 -18.84 -7.84
CA LEU A 113 3.41 -17.98 -7.56
C LEU A 113 4.71 -18.62 -8.04
N GLU A 114 4.92 -19.92 -7.78
CA GLU A 114 6.09 -20.65 -8.24
C GLU A 114 6.22 -20.60 -9.77
N GLN A 115 5.13 -20.88 -10.47
CA GLN A 115 5.11 -20.83 -11.94
C GLN A 115 5.46 -19.42 -12.49
N ILE A 116 4.94 -18.36 -11.85
CA ILE A 116 5.25 -16.98 -12.25
C ILE A 116 6.74 -16.69 -12.04
N MET A 117 7.29 -17.00 -10.85
CA MET A 117 8.69 -16.72 -10.52
C MET A 117 9.68 -17.52 -11.37
N GLU A 118 9.34 -18.76 -11.73
CA GLU A 118 10.17 -19.60 -12.60
C GLU A 118 10.12 -19.16 -14.06
N THR A 119 8.97 -18.65 -14.50
CA THR A 119 8.77 -18.25 -15.91
C THR A 119 9.27 -16.84 -16.21
N ILE A 120 9.20 -15.94 -15.22
CA ILE A 120 9.55 -14.52 -15.36
C ILE A 120 10.53 -14.15 -14.23
N PRO A 121 11.80 -14.53 -14.38
CA PRO A 121 12.82 -14.34 -13.34
C PRO A 121 13.19 -12.86 -13.09
N GLU A 122 12.75 -11.97 -13.97
CA GLU A 122 12.90 -10.51 -13.82
C GLU A 122 12.01 -9.93 -12.70
N VAL A 123 10.91 -10.58 -12.37
CA VAL A 123 10.08 -10.19 -11.20
C VAL A 123 10.76 -10.64 -9.93
N LYS A 124 11.17 -9.68 -9.10
CA LYS A 124 12.04 -9.91 -7.94
C LYS A 124 11.34 -9.72 -6.59
N TYR A 125 10.07 -9.34 -6.62
CA TYR A 125 9.31 -9.01 -5.41
C TYR A 125 8.09 -9.90 -5.29
N ILE A 126 7.85 -10.39 -4.08
CA ILE A 126 6.70 -11.21 -3.72
C ILE A 126 5.90 -10.47 -2.64
N CYS A 127 4.59 -10.30 -2.86
CA CYS A 127 3.68 -9.69 -1.91
C CYS A 127 2.76 -10.77 -1.31
N LEU A 128 2.94 -11.07 -0.03
CA LEU A 128 2.11 -12.01 0.72
C LEU A 128 1.09 -11.25 1.55
N ASP A 129 -0.18 -11.53 1.34
CA ASP A 129 -1.24 -10.81 2.01
C ASP A 129 -2.31 -11.75 2.59
N VAL A 130 -2.64 -11.51 3.85
CA VAL A 130 -3.69 -12.19 4.59
C VAL A 130 -4.45 -11.22 5.47
N ALA A 131 -5.68 -11.53 5.81
CA ALA A 131 -6.50 -10.69 6.68
C ALA A 131 -5.92 -10.57 8.10
N ASN A 132 -5.23 -11.60 8.60
CA ASN A 132 -4.59 -11.61 9.90
C ASN A 132 -3.18 -12.22 9.81
N GLY A 133 -2.17 -11.38 9.72
CA GLY A 133 -0.76 -11.76 9.64
C GLY A 133 -0.13 -12.18 10.98
N TYR A 134 -0.86 -12.11 12.10
CA TYR A 134 -0.34 -12.51 13.43
C TYR A 134 -0.46 -14.01 13.70
N SER A 135 -1.01 -14.81 12.77
CA SER A 135 -1.10 -16.25 12.95
C SER A 135 0.26 -16.93 12.77
N GLU A 136 0.56 -17.93 13.61
CA GLU A 136 1.77 -18.75 13.47
C GLU A 136 1.87 -19.42 12.10
N HIS A 137 0.73 -19.87 11.58
CA HIS A 137 0.64 -20.44 10.24
C HIS A 137 1.16 -19.48 9.16
N PHE A 138 0.83 -18.19 9.23
CA PHE A 138 1.32 -17.21 8.26
C PHE A 138 2.82 -16.94 8.42
N VAL A 139 3.32 -16.91 9.65
CA VAL A 139 4.77 -16.77 9.92
C VAL A 139 5.54 -17.94 9.32
N GLU A 140 5.05 -19.17 9.48
CA GLU A 140 5.66 -20.34 8.85
C GLU A 140 5.58 -20.30 7.33
N PHE A 141 4.46 -19.87 6.77
CA PHE A 141 4.31 -19.71 5.34
C PHE A 141 5.34 -18.71 4.78
N VAL A 142 5.52 -17.55 5.42
CA VAL A 142 6.55 -16.55 5.01
C VAL A 142 7.95 -17.17 5.05
N LYS A 143 8.28 -17.95 6.08
CA LYS A 143 9.57 -18.66 6.17
C LYS A 143 9.77 -19.66 5.02
N ASN A 144 8.72 -20.38 4.65
CA ASN A 144 8.77 -21.34 3.55
C ASN A 144 8.95 -20.64 2.20
N VAL A 145 8.24 -19.53 1.97
CA VAL A 145 8.42 -18.70 0.76
C VAL A 145 9.85 -18.16 0.71
N GLN A 146 10.39 -17.65 1.82
CA GLN A 146 11.77 -17.15 1.88
C GLN A 146 12.81 -18.23 1.59
N LYS A 147 12.59 -19.45 2.06
CA LYS A 147 13.48 -20.59 1.77
C LYS A 147 13.42 -21.00 0.30
N ARG A 148 12.22 -20.95 -0.30
CA ARG A 148 12.01 -21.31 -1.71
C ARG A 148 12.55 -20.25 -2.66
N PHE A 149 12.44 -18.98 -2.27
CA PHE A 149 12.84 -17.82 -3.08
C PHE A 149 13.82 -16.91 -2.32
N PRO A 150 15.04 -17.40 -1.98
CA PRO A 150 15.97 -16.69 -1.09
C PRO A 150 16.52 -15.38 -1.69
N GLN A 151 16.41 -15.20 -3.01
CA GLN A 151 16.87 -14.01 -3.72
C GLN A 151 15.73 -13.00 -4.01
N HIS A 152 14.48 -13.34 -3.67
CA HIS A 152 13.35 -12.46 -3.87
C HIS A 152 13.05 -11.65 -2.62
N THR A 153 12.70 -10.39 -2.80
CA THR A 153 12.28 -9.49 -1.72
C THR A 153 10.84 -9.80 -1.33
N ILE A 154 10.61 -10.16 -0.08
CA ILE A 154 9.30 -10.53 0.42
C ILE A 154 8.69 -9.37 1.18
N MET A 155 7.52 -8.92 0.72
CA MET A 155 6.61 -8.01 1.39
C MET A 155 5.53 -8.85 2.08
N ALA A 156 5.37 -8.75 3.39
CA ALA A 156 4.39 -9.57 4.11
C ALA A 156 3.50 -8.71 5.01
N GLY A 157 2.19 -9.00 5.03
CA GLY A 157 1.20 -8.26 5.82
C GLY A 157 1.30 -8.58 7.30
N ASN A 158 1.40 -7.54 8.15
CA ASN A 158 1.24 -7.57 9.60
C ASN A 158 2.01 -8.69 10.34
N VAL A 159 3.26 -8.93 9.98
CA VAL A 159 4.11 -10.01 10.54
C VAL A 159 5.29 -9.45 11.30
N LEU A 160 5.90 -10.30 12.14
CA LEU A 160 7.18 -10.00 12.77
C LEU A 160 8.32 -10.08 11.75
N ILE A 161 9.23 -9.10 11.76
CA ILE A 161 10.42 -9.02 10.89
C ILE A 161 11.29 -10.29 10.95
N LEU A 162 11.28 -10.97 12.08
CA LEU A 162 12.03 -12.21 12.28
C LEU A 162 11.50 -13.40 11.47
N SER A 163 10.37 -13.26 10.77
CA SER A 163 9.81 -14.31 9.90
C SER A 163 10.56 -14.49 8.58
N GLY A 164 11.52 -13.60 8.24
CA GLY A 164 12.26 -13.64 6.97
C GLY A 164 11.73 -12.68 5.90
N ALA A 165 10.69 -11.89 6.19
CA ALA A 165 10.26 -10.83 5.30
C ALA A 165 11.26 -9.66 5.31
N ASP A 166 11.48 -9.04 4.15
CA ASP A 166 12.31 -7.85 4.00
C ASP A 166 11.52 -6.57 4.30
N ILE A 167 10.23 -6.58 3.98
CA ILE A 167 9.34 -5.43 4.11
C ILE A 167 8.05 -5.87 4.80
N ILE A 168 7.65 -5.18 5.85
CA ILE A 168 6.43 -5.47 6.61
C ILE A 168 5.34 -4.48 6.21
N LYS A 169 4.18 -4.99 5.79
CA LYS A 169 2.99 -4.17 5.57
C LYS A 169 2.31 -3.89 6.90
N VAL A 170 2.10 -2.62 7.21
CA VAL A 170 1.51 -2.14 8.46
C VAL A 170 0.15 -1.50 8.18
N GLY A 171 -0.92 -2.11 8.68
CA GLY A 171 -2.27 -1.56 8.53
C GLY A 171 -3.35 -2.57 8.87
N ILE A 172 -4.06 -2.38 10.01
CA ILE A 172 -5.23 -3.16 10.41
C ILE A 172 -6.43 -2.24 10.44
N GLY A 173 -7.31 -2.40 9.45
CA GLY A 173 -8.56 -1.66 9.38
C GLY A 173 -8.50 -0.19 8.96
N PRO A 174 -7.40 0.37 8.40
CA PRO A 174 -7.37 1.78 8.03
C PRO A 174 -8.00 2.06 6.65
N GLY A 175 -8.18 1.05 5.80
CA GLY A 175 -8.67 1.20 4.43
C GLY A 175 -10.08 1.78 4.36
N SER A 176 -10.35 2.59 3.34
CA SER A 176 -11.66 3.26 3.14
C SER A 176 -12.83 2.29 2.92
N VAL A 177 -12.55 1.11 2.39
CA VAL A 177 -13.54 0.02 2.19
C VAL A 177 -13.43 -1.10 3.21
N CYS A 178 -12.56 -0.96 4.23
CA CYS A 178 -12.40 -1.92 5.30
C CYS A 178 -13.48 -1.73 6.37
N THR A 179 -14.12 -2.81 6.78
CA THR A 179 -15.13 -2.82 7.85
C THR A 179 -14.71 -3.64 9.07
N THR A 180 -13.46 -4.10 9.13
CA THR A 180 -12.91 -4.90 10.25
C THR A 180 -13.23 -4.27 11.60
N ARG A 181 -12.96 -2.96 11.78
CA ARG A 181 -13.27 -2.25 13.02
C ARG A 181 -14.74 -2.35 13.43
N LYS A 182 -15.67 -2.25 12.46
CA LYS A 182 -17.11 -2.33 12.73
C LYS A 182 -17.57 -3.75 13.04
N LYS A 183 -16.93 -4.75 12.44
CA LYS A 183 -17.31 -6.16 12.54
C LYS A 183 -16.66 -6.87 13.71
N THR A 184 -15.43 -6.50 14.05
CA THR A 184 -14.60 -7.23 15.04
C THR A 184 -14.19 -6.37 16.25
N GLY A 185 -14.32 -5.03 16.17
CA GLY A 185 -13.77 -4.11 17.16
C GLY A 185 -12.25 -3.90 17.03
N VAL A 186 -11.57 -4.64 16.14
CA VAL A 186 -10.11 -4.60 15.98
C VAL A 186 -9.69 -3.48 15.05
N ARG A 187 -8.78 -2.63 15.50
CA ARG A 187 -8.08 -1.62 14.71
C ARG A 187 -6.89 -1.08 15.50
N TYR A 188 -5.88 -0.63 14.79
CA TYR A 188 -4.85 0.23 15.36
C TYR A 188 -4.78 1.55 14.58
N PRO A 189 -4.75 2.75 15.21
CA PRO A 189 -4.63 4.04 14.52
C PRO A 189 -3.35 4.13 13.69
N GLN A 190 -3.49 4.46 12.41
CA GLN A 190 -2.45 4.21 11.41
C GLN A 190 -1.15 4.99 11.64
N LEU A 191 -1.24 6.27 12.06
CA LEU A 191 -0.02 7.06 12.33
C LEU A 191 0.82 6.41 13.43
N SER A 192 0.19 6.05 14.55
CA SER A 192 0.89 5.41 15.68
C SER A 192 1.42 4.04 15.29
N ALA A 193 0.64 3.23 14.54
CA ALA A 193 1.09 1.94 14.03
C ALA A 193 2.36 2.07 13.17
N VAL A 194 2.38 3.05 12.26
CA VAL A 194 3.54 3.29 11.39
C VAL A 194 4.76 3.71 12.21
N MET A 195 4.61 4.62 13.16
CA MET A 195 5.73 5.08 14.01
C MET A 195 6.34 3.95 14.83
N GLU A 196 5.50 3.16 15.52
CA GLU A 196 5.95 2.06 16.37
C GLU A 196 6.58 0.93 15.55
N CYS A 197 5.95 0.55 14.43
CA CYS A 197 6.50 -0.48 13.55
C CYS A 197 7.76 -0.03 12.81
N ALA A 198 7.88 1.25 12.43
CA ALA A 198 9.08 1.79 11.80
C ALA A 198 10.27 1.73 12.76
N ASP A 199 10.08 2.13 14.01
CA ASP A 199 11.13 2.08 15.03
C ASP A 199 11.63 0.64 15.25
N ALA A 200 10.71 -0.29 15.43
CA ALA A 200 11.04 -1.71 15.60
C ALA A 200 11.73 -2.30 14.36
N ALA A 201 11.23 -1.98 13.16
CA ALA A 201 11.75 -2.52 11.91
C ALA A 201 13.15 -2.01 11.59
N HIS A 202 13.35 -0.70 11.70
CA HIS A 202 14.63 -0.08 11.39
C HIS A 202 15.73 -0.53 12.35
N GLY A 203 15.40 -0.78 13.63
CA GLY A 203 16.32 -1.39 14.60
C GLY A 203 16.84 -2.76 14.16
N LEU A 204 16.04 -3.50 13.39
CA LEU A 204 16.38 -4.82 12.85
C LEU A 204 16.85 -4.77 11.38
N LYS A 205 17.08 -3.60 10.82
CA LYS A 205 17.43 -3.39 9.40
C LYS A 205 16.35 -3.91 8.43
N GLY A 206 15.11 -3.95 8.86
CA GLY A 206 13.93 -4.22 8.03
C GLY A 206 13.31 -2.92 7.54
N HIS A 207 12.31 -3.04 6.66
CA HIS A 207 11.55 -1.93 6.09
C HIS A 207 10.06 -2.09 6.34
N ILE A 208 9.32 -0.99 6.26
CA ILE A 208 7.87 -1.03 6.41
C ILE A 208 7.14 -0.34 5.25
N ILE A 209 5.95 -0.86 4.97
CA ILE A 209 4.94 -0.23 4.11
C ILE A 209 3.83 0.29 5.01
N SER A 210 3.50 1.57 4.95
CA SER A 210 2.23 2.07 5.48
C SER A 210 1.12 1.70 4.52
N ASP A 211 0.27 0.73 4.90
CA ASP A 211 -0.79 0.18 4.05
C ASP A 211 -2.16 0.70 4.48
N GLY A 212 -2.75 1.53 3.65
CA GLY A 212 -4.06 2.13 3.86
C GLY A 212 -4.08 3.38 4.76
N GLY A 213 -5.27 3.98 4.87
CA GLY A 213 -5.51 5.16 5.68
C GLY A 213 -5.22 6.50 5.00
N CYS A 214 -4.54 6.53 3.87
CA CYS A 214 -4.31 7.74 3.09
C CYS A 214 -5.53 8.07 2.23
N SER A 215 -6.02 9.30 2.36
CA SER A 215 -7.15 9.84 1.59
C SER A 215 -6.76 11.03 0.70
N CYS A 216 -5.61 11.62 0.92
CA CYS A 216 -5.07 12.77 0.19
C CYS A 216 -3.54 12.75 0.18
N PRO A 217 -2.88 13.56 -0.67
CA PRO A 217 -1.42 13.66 -0.71
C PRO A 217 -0.78 14.02 0.64
N GLY A 218 -1.46 14.84 1.46
CA GLY A 218 -1.01 15.18 2.79
C GLY A 218 -0.89 13.97 3.73
N ASP A 219 -1.78 12.98 3.61
CA ASP A 219 -1.71 11.76 4.41
C ASP A 219 -0.53 10.88 3.97
N VAL A 220 -0.24 10.83 2.67
CA VAL A 220 0.95 10.15 2.12
C VAL A 220 2.22 10.78 2.71
N ALA A 221 2.28 12.11 2.74
CA ALA A 221 3.39 12.82 3.37
C ALA A 221 3.50 12.51 4.88
N LYS A 222 2.37 12.46 5.61
CA LYS A 222 2.37 12.07 7.03
C LYS A 222 2.87 10.65 7.24
N ALA A 223 2.53 9.71 6.37
CA ALA A 223 3.03 8.33 6.44
C ALA A 223 4.57 8.27 6.29
N PHE A 224 5.15 8.99 5.33
CA PHE A 224 6.60 9.12 5.21
C PHE A 224 7.22 9.83 6.43
N GLY A 225 6.55 10.88 6.92
CA GLY A 225 6.97 11.59 8.14
C GLY A 225 7.00 10.71 9.38
N ALA A 226 6.08 9.76 9.48
CA ALA A 226 6.00 8.77 10.56
C ALA A 226 7.08 7.68 10.47
N GLY A 227 7.85 7.63 9.39
CA GLY A 227 8.95 6.68 9.22
C GLY A 227 8.66 5.54 8.24
N ALA A 228 7.54 5.56 7.51
CA ALA A 228 7.30 4.59 6.47
C ALA A 228 8.38 4.65 5.38
N ASP A 229 8.90 3.49 4.99
CA ASP A 229 9.82 3.37 3.86
C ASP A 229 9.06 3.38 2.55
N PHE A 230 7.88 2.75 2.53
CA PHE A 230 6.94 2.71 1.42
C PHE A 230 5.53 3.09 1.88
N VAL A 231 4.73 3.60 0.96
CA VAL A 231 3.29 3.86 1.19
C VAL A 231 2.46 3.12 0.15
N MET A 232 1.54 2.27 0.61
CA MET A 232 0.63 1.52 -0.27
C MET A 232 -0.73 2.22 -0.34
N LEU A 233 -1.19 2.44 -1.57
CA LEU A 233 -2.39 3.18 -1.89
C LEU A 233 -3.45 2.28 -2.54
N GLY A 234 -4.66 2.32 -2.00
CA GLY A 234 -5.85 1.71 -2.60
C GLY A 234 -6.84 2.78 -3.08
N GLY A 235 -7.67 3.29 -2.19
CA GLY A 235 -8.77 4.20 -2.53
C GLY A 235 -8.40 5.48 -3.29
N MET A 236 -7.19 6.02 -3.09
CA MET A 236 -6.73 7.18 -3.85
C MET A 236 -6.57 6.89 -5.34
N LEU A 237 -6.27 5.64 -5.70
CA LEU A 237 -6.12 5.19 -7.09
C LEU A 237 -7.40 4.57 -7.66
N ALA A 238 -8.50 4.55 -6.90
CA ALA A 238 -9.78 4.01 -7.33
C ALA A 238 -10.50 4.93 -8.33
N GLY A 239 -11.27 4.33 -9.23
CA GLY A 239 -12.12 5.04 -10.19
C GLY A 239 -11.42 5.45 -11.49
N HIS A 240 -10.12 5.23 -11.62
CA HIS A 240 -9.37 5.55 -12.85
C HIS A 240 -9.56 4.50 -13.95
N SER A 241 -9.25 4.88 -15.18
CA SER A 241 -9.30 3.99 -16.37
C SER A 241 -8.48 2.72 -16.12
N GLU A 242 -7.30 2.84 -15.52
CA GLU A 242 -6.34 1.77 -15.25
C GLU A 242 -6.68 0.93 -14.04
N SER A 243 -7.56 1.42 -13.14
CA SER A 243 -8.05 0.62 -12.03
C SER A 243 -9.04 -0.44 -12.51
N GLY A 244 -9.09 -1.58 -11.82
CA GLY A 244 -10.11 -2.58 -12.02
C GLY A 244 -11.49 -2.12 -11.49
N GLY A 245 -12.44 -3.02 -11.51
CA GLY A 245 -13.82 -2.77 -11.11
C GLY A 245 -14.72 -2.46 -12.30
N GLU A 246 -15.97 -2.84 -12.16
CA GLU A 246 -16.98 -2.65 -13.20
C GLU A 246 -17.28 -1.15 -13.37
N LEU A 247 -17.38 -0.70 -14.63
CA LEU A 247 -17.85 0.63 -14.97
C LEU A 247 -19.37 0.65 -14.99
N ILE A 248 -19.97 1.51 -14.20
CA ILE A 248 -21.42 1.68 -14.06
C ILE A 248 -21.78 3.08 -14.53
N GLU A 249 -22.85 3.18 -15.32
CA GLU A 249 -23.45 4.46 -15.69
C GLU A 249 -24.80 4.62 -14.99
N ARG A 250 -25.00 5.74 -14.30
CA ARG A 250 -26.25 6.08 -13.62
C ARG A 250 -26.49 7.59 -13.75
N ASP A 251 -27.68 7.96 -14.21
CA ASP A 251 -28.10 9.35 -14.39
C ASP A 251 -27.08 10.18 -15.20
N GLY A 252 -26.53 9.58 -16.28
CA GLY A 252 -25.52 10.21 -17.13
C GLY A 252 -24.14 10.41 -16.49
N LYS A 253 -23.93 9.85 -15.31
CA LYS A 253 -22.64 9.87 -14.61
C LYS A 253 -22.03 8.47 -14.58
N LYS A 254 -20.71 8.43 -14.74
CA LYS A 254 -19.95 7.18 -14.71
C LYS A 254 -19.32 6.95 -13.34
N TYR A 255 -19.36 5.71 -12.87
CA TYR A 255 -18.78 5.25 -11.63
C TYR A 255 -18.01 3.95 -11.85
N LYS A 256 -17.04 3.65 -11.01
CA LYS A 256 -16.43 2.33 -10.93
C LYS A 256 -16.70 1.68 -9.58
N LEU A 257 -16.90 0.37 -9.57
CA LEU A 257 -17.00 -0.38 -8.33
C LEU A 257 -15.62 -0.48 -7.69
N PHE A 258 -15.58 -0.17 -6.40
CA PHE A 258 -14.42 -0.33 -5.55
C PHE A 258 -14.81 -1.09 -4.28
N TYR A 259 -14.07 -2.14 -3.94
CA TYR A 259 -14.43 -3.01 -2.81
C TYR A 259 -13.20 -3.58 -2.11
N GLY A 260 -13.34 -3.91 -0.82
CA GLY A 260 -12.32 -4.62 -0.08
C GLY A 260 -12.21 -6.09 -0.48
N MET A 261 -11.01 -6.67 -0.45
CA MET A 261 -10.79 -8.07 -0.81
C MET A 261 -11.49 -9.08 0.12
N SER A 262 -11.88 -8.64 1.34
CA SER A 262 -12.73 -9.42 2.26
C SER A 262 -14.20 -8.99 2.22
N SER A 263 -14.66 -8.31 1.18
CA SER A 263 -16.06 -7.96 0.97
C SER A 263 -16.86 -9.16 0.46
N GLU A 264 -18.18 -9.12 0.63
CA GLU A 264 -19.09 -10.12 0.10
C GLU A 264 -18.93 -10.27 -1.43
N MET A 265 -18.75 -9.15 -2.15
CA MET A 265 -18.53 -9.16 -3.60
C MET A 265 -17.25 -9.91 -3.98
N ALA A 266 -16.12 -9.60 -3.33
CA ALA A 266 -14.86 -10.29 -3.59
C ALA A 266 -14.95 -11.79 -3.24
N MET A 267 -15.59 -12.13 -2.12
CA MET A 267 -15.77 -13.52 -1.72
C MET A 267 -16.68 -14.29 -2.68
N LYS A 268 -17.74 -13.69 -3.20
CA LYS A 268 -18.57 -14.30 -4.25
C LYS A 268 -17.78 -14.52 -5.54
N LYS A 269 -16.97 -13.54 -5.92
CA LYS A 269 -16.19 -13.61 -7.16
C LYS A 269 -15.08 -14.66 -7.14
N TYR A 270 -14.42 -14.87 -5.99
CA TYR A 270 -13.19 -15.66 -5.91
C TYR A 270 -13.25 -16.87 -4.97
N ALA A 271 -14.24 -16.93 -4.08
CA ALA A 271 -14.33 -17.99 -3.07
C ALA A 271 -15.71 -18.69 -3.03
N GLY A 272 -16.57 -18.44 -4.01
CA GLY A 272 -17.91 -19.06 -4.06
C GLY A 272 -18.90 -18.51 -3.04
N GLY A 273 -18.55 -17.48 -2.26
CA GLY A 273 -19.42 -16.84 -1.29
C GLY A 273 -18.80 -16.64 0.09
N VAL A 274 -19.58 -16.15 1.02
CA VAL A 274 -19.17 -15.95 2.42
C VAL A 274 -19.45 -17.23 3.20
N ALA A 275 -18.40 -17.86 3.75
CA ALA A 275 -18.57 -19.03 4.60
C ALA A 275 -19.30 -18.64 5.91
N GLU A 276 -20.10 -19.55 6.48
CA GLU A 276 -20.92 -19.28 7.69
C GLU A 276 -20.12 -18.77 8.89
N TYR A 277 -18.88 -19.25 9.04
CA TYR A 277 -17.99 -18.86 10.14
C TYR A 277 -17.23 -17.56 9.87
N ARG A 278 -17.47 -16.88 8.74
CA ARG A 278 -16.68 -15.71 8.29
C ARG A 278 -17.55 -14.47 8.22
N ALA A 279 -17.09 -13.36 8.80
CA ALA A 279 -17.70 -12.05 8.60
C ALA A 279 -17.17 -11.41 7.32
N SER A 280 -18.03 -10.69 6.60
CA SER A 280 -17.59 -9.78 5.54
C SER A 280 -16.94 -8.54 6.17
N GLU A 281 -15.62 -8.41 6.04
CA GLU A 281 -14.83 -7.30 6.60
C GLU A 281 -14.52 -6.21 5.57
N GLY A 282 -15.20 -6.19 4.44
CA GLY A 282 -15.11 -5.19 3.41
C GLY A 282 -16.49 -4.73 2.92
N LYS A 283 -16.55 -3.48 2.46
CA LYS A 283 -17.73 -2.96 1.76
C LYS A 283 -17.42 -2.75 0.28
N THR A 284 -18.48 -2.70 -0.53
CA THR A 284 -18.46 -2.28 -1.92
C THR A 284 -19.00 -0.85 -1.99
N VAL A 285 -18.34 0.01 -2.75
CA VAL A 285 -18.75 1.38 -2.99
C VAL A 285 -18.63 1.71 -4.47
N GLU A 286 -19.49 2.62 -4.93
CA GLU A 286 -19.38 3.25 -6.23
C GLU A 286 -18.50 4.50 -6.06
N VAL A 287 -17.40 4.59 -6.80
CA VAL A 287 -16.55 5.77 -6.81
C VAL A 287 -16.72 6.49 -8.15
N PRO A 288 -16.76 7.83 -8.19
CA PRO A 288 -16.82 8.55 -9.44
C PRO A 288 -15.72 8.09 -10.40
N PHE A 289 -16.09 7.90 -11.68
CA PHE A 289 -15.10 7.59 -12.70
C PHE A 289 -14.19 8.81 -12.88
N LYS A 290 -12.91 8.53 -12.79
CA LYS A 290 -11.83 9.47 -13.07
C LYS A 290 -11.15 8.98 -14.34
N GLU A 291 -10.72 9.88 -15.17
CA GLU A 291 -9.96 9.52 -16.36
C GLU A 291 -8.62 8.87 -15.99
N ASP A 292 -7.56 9.18 -16.71
CA ASP A 292 -6.26 8.56 -16.50
C ASP A 292 -5.68 8.82 -15.10
N VAL A 293 -5.03 7.81 -14.53
CA VAL A 293 -4.45 7.88 -13.18
C VAL A 293 -3.27 8.85 -13.08
N GLU A 294 -2.68 9.22 -14.22
CA GLU A 294 -1.52 10.11 -14.29
C GLU A 294 -1.75 11.45 -13.58
N ASN A 295 -2.95 12.04 -13.72
CA ASN A 295 -3.31 13.28 -13.03
C ASN A 295 -3.28 13.11 -11.50
N THR A 296 -3.78 12.00 -10.99
CA THR A 296 -3.74 11.70 -9.55
C THR A 296 -2.30 11.45 -9.07
N ILE A 297 -1.46 10.79 -9.89
CA ILE A 297 -0.04 10.61 -9.57
C ILE A 297 0.66 11.97 -9.47
N HIS A 298 0.45 12.86 -10.43
CA HIS A 298 1.02 14.21 -10.40
C HIS A 298 0.57 15.01 -9.16
N ASP A 299 -0.69 14.89 -8.76
CA ASP A 299 -1.20 15.55 -7.55
C ASP A 299 -0.53 14.99 -6.30
N ILE A 300 -0.41 13.67 -6.19
CA ILE A 300 0.26 13.02 -5.05
C ILE A 300 1.73 13.46 -4.97
N LEU A 301 2.47 13.36 -6.06
CA LEU A 301 3.89 13.73 -6.11
C LEU A 301 4.07 15.24 -5.86
N GLY A 302 3.21 16.08 -6.45
CA GLY A 302 3.19 17.53 -6.23
C GLY A 302 2.97 17.90 -4.77
N GLY A 303 2.06 17.19 -4.08
CA GLY A 303 1.81 17.34 -2.65
C GLY A 303 3.04 16.98 -1.80
N ILE A 304 3.72 15.87 -2.13
CA ILE A 304 4.92 15.44 -1.41
C ILE A 304 6.09 16.42 -1.65
N TRP A 305 6.32 16.85 -2.90
CA TRP A 305 7.33 17.88 -3.20
C TRP A 305 7.09 19.15 -2.41
N SER A 306 5.84 19.60 -2.38
CA SER A 306 5.46 20.79 -1.60
C SER A 306 5.74 20.61 -0.12
N THR A 307 5.35 19.46 0.45
CA THR A 307 5.57 19.18 1.87
C THR A 307 7.06 19.10 2.21
N CYS A 308 7.88 18.51 1.34
CA CYS A 308 9.33 18.49 1.49
C CYS A 308 9.91 19.92 1.59
N THR A 309 9.43 20.86 0.76
CA THR A 309 9.88 22.27 0.85
C THR A 309 9.45 22.92 2.16
N TYR A 310 8.23 22.63 2.66
CA TYR A 310 7.75 23.16 3.94
C TYR A 310 8.51 22.65 5.16
N VAL A 311 9.06 21.44 5.13
CA VAL A 311 9.86 20.89 6.23
C VAL A 311 11.37 21.04 6.01
N GLY A 312 11.78 21.54 4.85
CA GLY A 312 13.17 21.75 4.49
C GLY A 312 13.95 20.47 4.15
N ALA A 313 13.27 19.46 3.62
CA ALA A 313 13.87 18.21 3.17
C ALA A 313 14.20 18.26 1.67
N ALA A 314 15.48 18.25 1.30
CA ALA A 314 15.90 18.18 -0.11
C ALA A 314 15.73 16.78 -0.70
N LYS A 315 15.69 15.76 0.14
CA LYS A 315 15.49 14.36 -0.27
C LYS A 315 14.41 13.71 0.61
N LEU A 316 13.59 12.84 0.02
CA LEU A 316 12.59 12.07 0.76
C LEU A 316 13.24 11.25 1.89
N LYS A 317 14.49 10.80 1.73
CA LYS A 317 15.27 10.11 2.77
C LYS A 317 15.41 10.90 4.07
N GLU A 318 15.42 12.24 3.97
CA GLU A 318 15.59 13.11 5.14
C GLU A 318 14.27 13.44 5.83
N PHE A 319 13.15 13.12 5.16
CA PHE A 319 11.84 13.65 5.49
C PHE A 319 11.39 13.33 6.93
N SER A 320 11.49 12.07 7.36
CA SER A 320 11.10 11.65 8.71
C SER A 320 11.90 12.38 9.80
N ARG A 321 13.21 12.55 9.61
CA ARG A 321 14.08 13.27 10.55
C ARG A 321 13.77 14.77 10.62
N ARG A 322 13.23 15.35 9.55
CA ARG A 322 12.84 16.76 9.49
C ARG A 322 11.40 17.01 9.90
N THR A 323 10.60 15.95 9.99
CA THR A 323 9.19 16.04 10.37
C THR A 323 9.02 16.32 11.86
N THR A 324 8.07 17.17 12.19
CA THR A 324 7.51 17.32 13.52
C THR A 324 6.00 17.35 13.36
N PHE A 325 5.33 16.45 14.03
CA PHE A 325 3.88 16.44 14.10
C PHE A 325 3.38 17.37 15.20
N ILE A 326 2.29 18.07 14.93
CA ILE A 326 1.49 18.77 15.92
C ILE A 326 0.14 18.07 15.99
N ARG A 327 -0.28 17.72 17.21
CA ARG A 327 -1.62 17.18 17.46
C ARG A 327 -2.64 18.31 17.31
N VAL A 328 -3.73 18.04 16.61
CA VAL A 328 -4.79 19.01 16.37
C VAL A 328 -6.15 18.40 16.72
N THR A 329 -7.10 19.25 17.06
CA THR A 329 -8.51 18.89 17.04
C THR A 329 -8.96 18.78 15.58
N GLN A 330 -10.03 18.03 15.32
CA GLN A 330 -10.56 17.92 13.95
C GLN A 330 -10.79 19.32 13.37
N GLN A 331 -10.07 19.62 12.30
CA GLN A 331 -10.24 20.85 11.56
C GLN A 331 -10.99 20.49 10.27
N MET A 332 -12.27 20.85 10.21
CA MET A 332 -13.02 20.89 8.96
C MET A 332 -12.85 22.30 8.37
N ASN A 333 -12.54 22.40 7.10
CA ASN A 333 -12.63 23.65 6.40
C ASN A 333 -13.92 23.66 5.54
N PRO A 334 -15.06 24.11 6.12
CA PRO A 334 -16.38 23.99 5.49
C PRO A 334 -16.65 25.06 4.44
N ILE A 335 -15.66 25.91 4.10
CA ILE A 335 -15.87 27.09 3.24
C ILE A 335 -16.41 26.72 1.86
N PHE A 336 -16.09 25.52 1.36
CA PHE A 336 -16.55 25.07 0.04
C PHE A 336 -17.45 23.83 0.09
N GLY A 337 -17.85 23.38 1.27
CA GLY A 337 -18.63 22.16 1.45
C GLY A 337 -17.90 20.93 0.91
N ASP A 338 -18.00 19.81 1.58
CA ASP A 338 -17.65 18.52 0.97
C ASP A 338 -18.66 18.25 -0.16
N THR A 339 -18.33 18.62 -1.37
CA THR A 339 -18.97 18.06 -2.57
C THR A 339 -18.37 16.68 -2.78
N SER A 340 -18.72 15.76 -1.90
CA SER A 340 -18.47 14.32 -2.05
C SER A 340 -19.58 13.69 -2.88
#